data_6496a6b0ff24f43002b50bdfd39e1f37
#
_entry.id   6496a6b0ff24f43002b50bdfd39e1f37
#
_cell.length_a   1.000
_cell.length_b   1.000
_cell.length_c   1.000
_cell.angle_alpha   90.00
_cell.angle_beta   90.00
_cell.angle_gamma   90.00
#
_symmetry.space_group_name_H-M   'P 1'
#
loop_
_entity.id
_entity.type
_entity.pdbx_description
1 polymer ?
#
loop_
_entity_poly.entity_id
_entity_poly.type
_entity_poly.pdbx_seq_one_letter_code
_entity_poly.pdbx_strand_id
1 'polypeptide(L)'
;SGHVVSSNDYQQIEATMNLSTFTSIKVEENTLNIKNPLLRDNYKSFGRCICLVDQNIEENYGQEIDNYFYHNEIILEKLIYRAMEVDKHIKNVEKIVEDFRRLGVNRNEPILIIGGGVIGDIGAFAASIYHRSTPYIMLSTSVVSAIDSGPSPRSCCDAGGFKNLLGSFHA
;
A
#
# COMPACT_ATOMS: atom_id res chain seq x y z
N SER A 1 -18.48 5.67 0.80
CA SER A 1 -17.60 5.72 -0.07
C SER A 1 -17.09 7.10 -0.43
N GLY A 2 -16.51 7.85 0.36
CA GLY A 2 -16.03 9.19 0.12
C GLY A 2 -14.70 9.27 -0.60
N HIS A 3 -14.61 8.66 -1.74
CA HIS A 3 -13.41 8.73 -2.50
C HIS A 3 -13.41 10.01 -3.33
N VAL A 4 -12.56 10.93 -3.00
CA VAL A 4 -12.43 12.19 -3.72
C VAL A 4 -10.99 12.35 -4.18
N VAL A 5 -10.83 12.57 -5.47
CA VAL A 5 -9.53 12.81 -6.07
C VAL A 5 -9.47 14.28 -6.47
N SER A 6 -8.44 14.97 -6.06
CA SER A 6 -8.23 16.34 -6.49
C SER A 6 -7.74 16.36 -7.93
N SER A 7 -8.40 17.11 -8.77
CA SER A 7 -8.10 17.15 -10.19
C SER A 7 -6.88 17.98 -10.56
N ASN A 8 -6.31 18.71 -9.62
CA ASN A 8 -5.30 19.70 -9.96
C ASN A 8 -3.88 19.31 -9.60
N ASP A 9 -3.70 18.07 -9.20
CA ASP A 9 -2.41 17.68 -8.69
C ASP A 9 -1.91 16.39 -9.29
N TYR A 10 -0.82 16.47 -10.00
CA TYR A 10 -0.19 15.31 -10.63
C TYR A 10 0.51 14.39 -9.62
N GLN A 11 0.66 14.83 -8.39
CA GLN A 11 1.30 14.04 -7.31
C GLN A 11 0.32 13.69 -6.20
N GLN A 12 -0.94 13.66 -6.52
CA GLN A 12 -1.98 13.31 -5.59
C GLN A 12 -1.81 11.87 -5.13
N ILE A 13 -1.97 11.65 -3.84
CA ILE A 13 -1.87 10.34 -3.23
C ILE A 13 -3.20 10.00 -2.57
N GLU A 14 -3.65 8.78 -2.80
CA GLU A 14 -4.81 8.22 -2.15
C GLU A 14 -4.37 7.23 -1.09
N ALA A 15 -4.98 7.30 0.07
CA ALA A 15 -4.77 6.32 1.12
C ALA A 15 -6.05 5.53 1.35
N THR A 16 -5.92 4.24 1.35
CA THR A 16 -7.02 3.33 1.61
C THR A 16 -6.64 2.41 2.75
N MET A 17 -7.51 2.31 3.73
CA MET A 17 -7.27 1.50 4.91
C MET A 17 -8.22 0.32 4.93
N ASN A 18 -7.66 -0.87 5.06
CA ASN A 18 -8.44 -2.09 5.23
C ASN A 18 -8.46 -2.48 6.72
N LEU A 19 -9.47 -2.02 7.41
CA LEU A 19 -9.75 -2.41 8.78
C LEU A 19 -10.99 -3.29 8.81
N SER A 20 -11.82 -3.18 9.82
CA SER A 20 -13.07 -3.92 9.87
C SER A 20 -14.05 -3.48 8.79
N THR A 21 -13.96 -2.23 8.36
CA THR A 21 -14.73 -1.68 7.26
C THR A 21 -13.78 -0.93 6.34
N PHE A 22 -14.05 -1.02 5.05
CA PHE A 22 -13.26 -0.29 4.07
C PHE A 22 -13.49 1.20 4.22
N THR A 23 -12.41 1.94 4.36
CA THR A 23 -12.44 3.41 4.41
C THR A 23 -11.42 3.95 3.43
N SER A 24 -11.88 4.76 2.50
CA SER A 24 -11.00 5.46 1.58
C SER A 24 -10.76 6.87 2.13
N ILE A 25 -9.51 7.22 2.29
CA ILE A 25 -9.11 8.53 2.77
C ILE A 25 -8.41 9.24 1.62
N LYS A 26 -8.92 10.42 1.27
CA LYS A 26 -8.23 11.27 0.33
C LYS A 26 -7.01 11.84 1.02
N VAL A 27 -5.87 11.63 0.41
CA VAL A 27 -4.62 12.18 0.90
C VAL A 27 -4.14 13.22 -0.09
N GLU A 28 -3.77 14.37 0.42
CA GLU A 28 -3.23 15.42 -0.40
C GLU A 28 -1.79 15.10 -0.83
N GLU A 29 -1.32 15.90 -1.77
CA GLU A 29 -0.04 15.86 -2.42
C GLU A 29 1.14 15.57 -1.49
N ASN A 30 1.05 15.92 -0.24
CA ASN A 30 2.16 15.92 0.70
C ASN A 30 2.10 14.80 1.76
N THR A 31 1.56 13.65 1.42
CA THR A 31 1.49 12.55 2.39
C THR A 31 2.87 12.15 2.92
N LEU A 32 3.88 12.25 2.08
CA LEU A 32 5.26 11.97 2.47
C LEU A 32 6.00 13.21 2.96
N ASN A 33 5.32 14.32 3.15
CA ASN A 33 5.91 15.45 3.85
C ASN A 33 6.12 15.06 5.31
N ILE A 34 7.30 15.33 5.83
CA ILE A 34 7.69 14.93 7.17
C ILE A 34 6.76 15.46 8.27
N LYS A 35 6.01 16.51 7.99
CA LYS A 35 5.05 17.11 8.92
C LYS A 35 3.66 16.53 8.83
N ASN A 36 3.38 15.71 7.81
CA ASN A 36 2.07 15.12 7.65
C ASN A 36 1.88 13.99 8.67
N PRO A 37 0.85 14.05 9.52
CA PRO A 37 0.70 13.08 10.61
C PRO A 37 0.06 11.75 10.20
N LEU A 38 -0.44 11.62 8.99
CA LEU A 38 -1.25 10.46 8.61
C LEU A 38 -0.52 9.13 8.85
N LEU A 39 0.64 8.95 8.24
CA LEU A 39 1.40 7.72 8.40
C LEU A 39 2.02 7.63 9.79
N ARG A 40 2.56 8.74 10.29
CA ARG A 40 3.13 8.77 11.64
C ARG A 40 2.15 8.25 12.68
N ASP A 41 0.90 8.72 12.63
CA ASP A 41 -0.10 8.37 13.63
C ASP A 41 -0.50 6.90 13.55
N ASN A 42 -0.37 6.29 12.37
CA ASN A 42 -0.66 4.87 12.19
C ASN A 42 0.50 3.96 12.61
N TYR A 43 1.74 4.44 12.59
CA TYR A 43 2.89 3.58 12.81
C TYR A 43 3.70 3.90 14.07
N LYS A 44 3.47 5.05 14.66
CA LYS A 44 4.23 5.48 15.83
C LYS A 44 4.16 4.47 16.99
N SER A 45 2.99 3.93 17.24
CA SER A 45 2.81 2.97 18.35
C SER A 45 3.57 1.67 18.13
N PHE A 46 3.84 1.31 16.89
CA PHE A 46 4.59 0.09 16.57
C PHE A 46 6.10 0.33 16.51
N GLY A 47 6.53 1.58 16.43
CA GLY A 47 7.94 1.94 16.30
C GLY A 47 8.55 1.58 14.96
N ARG A 48 7.79 0.97 14.08
CA ARG A 48 8.24 0.56 12.75
C ARG A 48 7.10 0.60 11.75
N CYS A 49 7.47 0.63 10.47
CA CYS A 49 6.53 0.47 9.36
C CYS A 49 7.08 -0.58 8.41
N ILE A 50 6.31 -1.60 8.13
CA ILE A 50 6.62 -2.58 7.10
C ILE A 50 5.94 -2.09 5.83
N CYS A 51 6.76 -1.77 4.83
CA CYS A 51 6.33 -1.10 3.61
C CYS A 51 6.61 -1.99 2.40
N LEU A 52 5.55 -2.42 1.74
CA LEU A 52 5.64 -3.10 0.46
C LEU A 52 5.59 -2.03 -0.62
N VAL A 53 6.64 -1.90 -1.40
CA VAL A 53 6.76 -0.82 -2.37
C VAL A 53 7.10 -1.36 -3.76
N ASP A 54 6.44 -0.80 -4.77
CA ASP A 54 6.74 -1.05 -6.17
C ASP A 54 8.14 -0.53 -6.49
N GLN A 55 8.92 -1.33 -7.20
CA GLN A 55 10.27 -0.98 -7.61
C GLN A 55 10.36 0.37 -8.34
N ASN A 56 9.38 0.67 -9.19
CA ASN A 56 9.38 1.95 -9.91
C ASN A 56 9.14 3.13 -8.97
N ILE A 57 8.28 2.95 -7.99
CA ILE A 57 8.07 3.98 -6.97
C ILE A 57 9.31 4.14 -6.12
N GLU A 58 9.95 3.06 -5.77
CA GLU A 58 11.21 3.13 -5.01
C GLU A 58 12.28 3.91 -5.75
N GLU A 59 12.42 3.70 -7.05
CA GLU A 59 13.40 4.43 -7.86
C GLU A 59 13.13 5.94 -7.89
N ASN A 60 11.86 6.34 -7.90
CA ASN A 60 11.47 7.74 -8.03
C ASN A 60 11.21 8.44 -6.70
N TYR A 61 10.73 7.73 -5.69
CA TYR A 61 10.30 8.31 -4.42
C TYR A 61 10.90 7.63 -3.19
N GLY A 62 11.81 6.69 -3.40
CA GLY A 62 12.38 5.91 -2.29
C GLY A 62 13.02 6.77 -1.21
N GLN A 63 13.71 7.83 -1.62
CA GLN A 63 14.35 8.72 -0.66
C GLN A 63 13.32 9.52 0.13
N GLU A 64 12.25 9.96 -0.48
CA GLU A 64 11.18 10.66 0.22
C GLU A 64 10.51 9.77 1.25
N ILE A 65 10.31 8.50 0.90
CA ILE A 65 9.77 7.51 1.83
C ILE A 65 10.72 7.33 3.02
N ASP A 66 12.00 7.14 2.74
CA ASP A 66 13.01 6.99 3.79
C ASP A 66 13.06 8.20 4.72
N ASN A 67 13.08 9.40 4.13
CA ASN A 67 13.16 10.63 4.90
C ASN A 67 11.95 10.81 5.80
N TYR A 68 10.76 10.50 5.30
CA TYR A 68 9.54 10.61 6.11
C TYR A 68 9.66 9.80 7.40
N PHE A 69 9.99 8.53 7.30
CA PHE A 69 10.04 7.64 8.45
C PHE A 69 11.23 7.95 9.35
N TYR A 70 12.36 8.33 8.77
CA TYR A 70 13.53 8.75 9.54
C TYR A 70 13.22 9.96 10.41
N HIS A 71 12.62 11.00 9.84
CA HIS A 71 12.29 12.22 10.57
C HIS A 71 11.19 12.01 11.61
N ASN A 72 10.33 11.03 11.41
CA ASN A 72 9.30 10.69 12.38
C ASN A 72 9.72 9.61 13.37
N GLU A 73 11.00 9.22 13.34
CA GLU A 73 11.57 8.26 14.26
C GLU A 73 10.89 6.89 14.25
N ILE A 74 10.51 6.46 13.04
CA ILE A 74 9.88 5.17 12.80
C ILE A 74 10.84 4.33 11.95
N ILE A 75 11.16 3.13 12.41
CA ILE A 75 12.02 2.21 11.64
C ILE A 75 11.26 1.75 10.41
N LEU A 76 11.87 1.88 9.25
CA LEU A 76 11.26 1.47 7.99
C LEU A 76 11.85 0.16 7.50
N GLU A 77 10.99 -0.85 7.36
CA GLU A 77 11.34 -2.13 6.77
C GLU A 77 10.72 -2.20 5.38
N LYS A 78 11.54 -1.98 4.36
CA LYS A 78 11.07 -1.98 2.97
C LYS A 78 11.13 -3.37 2.35
N LEU A 79 10.05 -3.73 1.67
CA LEU A 79 9.97 -4.91 0.81
C LEU A 79 9.74 -4.38 -0.61
N ILE A 80 10.78 -4.43 -1.43
CA ILE A 80 10.75 -3.87 -2.78
C ILE A 80 10.47 -4.99 -3.76
N TYR A 81 9.39 -4.84 -4.55
CA TYR A 81 8.97 -5.84 -5.51
C TYR A 81 8.78 -5.22 -6.88
N ARG A 82 9.20 -5.92 -7.92
CA ARG A 82 8.76 -5.59 -9.26
C ARG A 82 7.26 -5.88 -9.35
N ALA A 83 6.50 -4.97 -9.92
CA ALA A 83 5.04 -5.08 -9.95
C ALA A 83 4.49 -4.82 -11.35
N MET A 84 4.94 -5.61 -12.30
CA MET A 84 4.37 -5.67 -13.65
C MET A 84 3.17 -6.62 -13.65
N GLU A 85 2.32 -6.55 -14.67
CA GLU A 85 1.14 -7.42 -14.75
C GLU A 85 1.50 -8.91 -14.65
N VAL A 86 2.61 -9.31 -15.24
CA VAL A 86 3.11 -10.68 -15.17
C VAL A 86 3.47 -11.10 -13.74
N ASP A 87 3.74 -10.16 -12.88
CA ASP A 87 4.09 -10.43 -11.49
C ASP A 87 2.88 -10.67 -10.60
N LYS A 88 1.67 -10.48 -11.12
CA LYS A 88 0.43 -10.81 -10.43
C LYS A 88 0.28 -12.34 -10.43
N HIS A 89 1.10 -12.98 -9.62
CA HIS A 89 1.24 -14.43 -9.56
C HIS A 89 1.26 -14.90 -8.11
N ILE A 90 0.66 -16.05 -7.87
CA ILE A 90 0.52 -16.56 -6.51
C ILE A 90 1.87 -16.76 -5.81
N LYS A 91 2.93 -17.08 -6.57
CA LYS A 91 4.27 -17.22 -5.99
C LYS A 91 4.78 -15.91 -5.37
N ASN A 92 4.42 -14.77 -5.92
CA ASN A 92 4.79 -13.49 -5.34
C ASN A 92 4.01 -13.21 -4.07
N VAL A 93 2.76 -13.64 -4.00
CA VAL A 93 1.98 -13.57 -2.77
C VAL A 93 2.64 -14.43 -1.68
N GLU A 94 3.07 -15.63 -2.03
CA GLU A 94 3.76 -16.51 -1.09
C GLU A 94 5.05 -15.88 -0.55
N LYS A 95 5.84 -15.25 -1.42
CA LYS A 95 7.06 -14.54 -1.02
C LYS A 95 6.76 -13.41 -0.05
N ILE A 96 5.72 -12.64 -0.32
CA ILE A 96 5.34 -11.53 0.56
C ILE A 96 4.89 -12.06 1.93
N VAL A 97 4.12 -13.13 1.95
CA VAL A 97 3.69 -13.77 3.21
C VAL A 97 4.91 -14.25 4.00
N GLU A 98 5.89 -14.85 3.32
CA GLU A 98 7.14 -15.26 3.95
C GLU A 98 7.91 -14.07 4.52
N ASP A 99 7.93 -12.95 3.81
CA ASP A 99 8.55 -11.73 4.32
C ASP A 99 7.83 -11.23 5.57
N PHE A 100 6.51 -11.25 5.58
CA PHE A 100 5.72 -10.86 6.76
C PHE A 100 6.05 -11.76 7.94
N ARG A 101 6.17 -13.05 7.71
CA ARG A 101 6.52 -14.00 8.77
C ARG A 101 7.93 -13.74 9.27
N ARG A 102 8.88 -13.54 8.40
CA ARG A 102 10.28 -13.25 8.75
C ARG A 102 10.39 -11.98 9.59
N LEU A 103 9.60 -10.96 9.24
CA LEU A 103 9.59 -9.70 9.98
C LEU A 103 8.71 -9.72 11.24
N GLY A 104 8.01 -10.82 11.47
CA GLY A 104 7.17 -10.95 12.65
C GLY A 104 6.02 -9.94 12.70
N VAL A 105 5.32 -9.77 11.58
CA VAL A 105 4.20 -8.84 11.52
C VAL A 105 3.16 -9.21 12.57
N ASN A 106 2.80 -8.26 13.40
CA ASN A 106 1.79 -8.46 14.43
C ASN A 106 0.38 -8.38 13.84
N ARG A 107 -0.57 -9.00 14.52
CA ARG A 107 -1.94 -9.13 14.04
C ARG A 107 -2.61 -7.81 13.68
N ASN A 108 -2.35 -6.76 14.46
CA ASN A 108 -2.97 -5.45 14.25
C ASN A 108 -2.02 -4.43 13.62
N GLU A 109 -0.88 -4.88 13.17
CA GLU A 109 0.13 -4.02 12.57
C GLU A 109 -0.19 -3.83 11.10
N PRO A 110 -0.57 -2.63 10.64
CA PRO A 110 -0.94 -2.43 9.25
C PRO A 110 0.29 -2.47 8.33
N ILE A 111 0.13 -3.13 7.19
CA ILE A 111 1.16 -3.11 6.16
C ILE A 111 0.94 -1.87 5.30
N LEU A 112 1.99 -1.12 5.04
CA LEU A 112 1.93 0.00 4.10
C LEU A 112 2.25 -0.52 2.70
N ILE A 113 1.35 -0.29 1.75
CA ILE A 113 1.53 -0.69 0.36
C ILE A 113 1.60 0.58 -0.48
N ILE A 114 2.71 0.77 -1.20
CA ILE A 114 2.92 1.96 -2.01
C ILE A 114 3.16 1.55 -3.46
N GLY A 115 2.32 2.02 -4.37
CA GLY A 115 2.49 1.77 -5.79
C GLY A 115 1.18 1.75 -6.55
N GLY A 116 1.20 1.08 -7.68
CA GLY A 116 0.05 0.96 -8.57
C GLY A 116 -0.83 -0.24 -8.29
N GLY A 117 -1.68 -0.59 -9.28
CA GLY A 117 -2.67 -1.65 -9.12
C GLY A 117 -2.09 -3.02 -8.83
N VAL A 118 -0.99 -3.38 -9.49
CA VAL A 118 -0.42 -4.73 -9.33
C VAL A 118 0.13 -4.94 -7.92
N ILE A 119 0.94 -3.99 -7.42
CA ILE A 119 1.49 -4.11 -6.07
C ILE A 119 0.37 -4.07 -5.03
N GLY A 120 -0.64 -3.25 -5.28
CA GLY A 120 -1.83 -3.19 -4.43
C GLY A 120 -2.54 -4.52 -4.36
N ASP A 121 -2.74 -5.16 -5.51
CA ASP A 121 -3.46 -6.43 -5.58
C ASP A 121 -2.71 -7.55 -4.86
N ILE A 122 -1.43 -7.74 -5.18
CA ILE A 122 -0.66 -8.81 -4.55
C ILE A 122 -0.43 -8.55 -3.06
N GLY A 123 -0.21 -7.30 -2.69
CA GLY A 123 -0.01 -6.92 -1.29
C GLY A 123 -1.28 -7.09 -0.45
N ALA A 124 -2.41 -6.64 -0.98
CA ALA A 124 -3.70 -6.81 -0.29
C ALA A 124 -4.05 -8.28 -0.15
N PHE A 125 -3.80 -9.08 -1.18
CA PHE A 125 -4.04 -10.51 -1.12
C PHE A 125 -3.17 -11.16 -0.02
N ALA A 126 -1.88 -10.84 0.00
CA ALA A 126 -0.97 -11.37 1.02
C ALA A 126 -1.41 -10.98 2.43
N ALA A 127 -1.79 -9.71 2.62
CA ALA A 127 -2.27 -9.24 3.92
C ALA A 127 -3.54 -9.97 4.35
N SER A 128 -4.41 -10.30 3.39
CA SER A 128 -5.67 -10.96 3.69
C SER A 128 -5.51 -12.39 4.20
N ILE A 129 -4.50 -13.09 3.72
CA ILE A 129 -4.27 -14.48 4.13
C ILE A 129 -3.33 -14.60 5.32
N TYR A 130 -2.57 -13.56 5.61
CA TYR A 130 -1.68 -13.55 6.76
C TYR A 130 -2.47 -13.22 8.03
N HIS A 131 -2.32 -14.02 9.06
CA HIS A 131 -3.05 -13.87 10.34
C HIS A 131 -4.56 -13.71 10.17
N ARG A 132 -5.15 -14.27 9.14
CA ARG A 132 -6.59 -14.17 8.86
C ARG A 132 -7.06 -12.73 8.64
N SER A 133 -6.33 -11.98 7.89
CA SER A 133 -6.62 -10.59 7.54
C SER A 133 -5.83 -9.58 8.36
N THR A 134 -4.62 -9.34 7.92
CA THR A 134 -3.79 -8.25 8.43
C THR A 134 -4.28 -6.94 7.81
N PRO A 135 -4.43 -5.88 8.60
CA PRO A 135 -4.81 -4.58 8.04
C PRO A 135 -3.71 -4.03 7.14
N TYR A 136 -4.08 -3.19 6.20
CA TYR A 136 -3.11 -2.50 5.36
C TYR A 136 -3.58 -1.09 5.04
N ILE A 137 -2.62 -0.24 4.72
CA ILE A 137 -2.87 1.11 4.20
C ILE A 137 -2.29 1.14 2.80
N MET A 138 -3.09 1.54 1.83
CA MET A 138 -2.62 1.62 0.45
C MET A 138 -2.42 3.08 0.05
N LEU A 139 -1.21 3.38 -0.41
CA LEU A 139 -0.89 4.67 -1.01
C LEU A 139 -0.64 4.45 -2.49
N SER A 140 -1.46 5.07 -3.32
CA SER A 140 -1.22 5.06 -4.75
C SER A 140 -0.99 6.48 -5.23
N THR A 141 -0.01 6.63 -6.13
CA THR A 141 0.26 7.95 -6.70
C THR A 141 -0.74 8.25 -7.79
N SER A 142 -1.23 9.46 -7.83
CA SER A 142 -2.19 9.87 -8.84
C SER A 142 -1.58 10.12 -10.21
N VAL A 143 -0.26 10.12 -10.31
CA VAL A 143 0.40 10.29 -11.61
C VAL A 143 -0.03 9.19 -12.56
N VAL A 144 0.05 7.94 -12.13
CA VAL A 144 -0.39 6.81 -12.95
C VAL A 144 -1.89 6.83 -13.08
N SER A 145 -2.60 7.13 -12.01
CA SER A 145 -4.06 7.20 -11.99
C SER A 145 -4.60 8.25 -12.93
N ALA A 146 -3.93 9.39 -13.00
CA ALA A 146 -4.35 10.47 -13.87
C ALA A 146 -4.26 10.07 -15.35
N ILE A 147 -3.26 9.29 -15.70
CA ILE A 147 -3.09 8.78 -17.06
C ILE A 147 -4.18 7.76 -17.39
N ASP A 148 -4.47 6.88 -16.47
CA ASP A 148 -5.44 5.82 -16.67
C ASP A 148 -6.87 6.28 -16.47
N SER A 149 -7.07 7.51 -16.04
CA SER A 149 -8.38 8.07 -15.72
C SER A 149 -9.19 7.21 -14.77
N GLY A 150 -8.59 6.20 -14.24
CA GLY A 150 -9.22 5.31 -13.30
C GLY A 150 -8.40 5.29 -12.04
N PRO A 151 -8.46 6.31 -11.25
CA PRO A 151 -7.65 6.37 -10.07
C PRO A 151 -8.15 5.41 -9.08
N SER A 152 -7.85 4.31 -8.98
CA SER A 152 -8.52 3.69 -7.91
C SER A 152 -7.89 2.40 -7.45
N PRO A 153 -7.41 2.37 -6.27
CA PRO A 153 -7.11 1.15 -5.57
C PRO A 153 -8.38 0.41 -5.14
N ARG A 154 -9.55 0.89 -5.55
CA ARG A 154 -10.83 0.33 -5.07
C ARG A 154 -11.00 -1.15 -5.31
N SER A 155 -10.41 -1.68 -6.38
CA SER A 155 -10.48 -3.10 -6.64
C SER A 155 -9.77 -3.92 -5.58
N CYS A 156 -8.82 -3.34 -4.89
CA CYS A 156 -8.11 -4.00 -3.82
C CYS A 156 -8.81 -3.87 -2.48
N CYS A 157 -9.66 -2.84 -2.37
CA CYS A 157 -10.20 -2.43 -1.08
C CYS A 157 -11.70 -2.64 -0.98
N ASP A 158 -12.33 -2.93 -2.10
CA ASP A 158 -13.75 -3.20 -2.18
C ASP A 158 -14.04 -4.58 -1.62
N ALA A 159 -15.17 -4.73 -0.97
CA ALA A 159 -15.63 -6.02 -0.45
C ALA A 159 -15.73 -7.09 -1.55
N GLY A 160 -16.02 -6.68 -2.79
CA GLY A 160 -16.02 -7.57 -3.95
C GLY A 160 -14.65 -7.81 -4.54
N GLY A 161 -13.66 -7.05 -4.15
CA GLY A 161 -12.32 -7.07 -4.72
C GLY A 161 -11.61 -8.39 -4.59
N PHE A 162 -11.86 -9.11 -3.52
CA PHE A 162 -11.25 -10.41 -3.30
C PHE A 162 -11.58 -11.43 -4.38
N LYS A 163 -12.82 -11.48 -4.81
CA LYS A 163 -13.23 -12.39 -5.88
C LYS A 163 -12.53 -12.05 -7.18
N ASN A 164 -12.41 -10.76 -7.45
CA ASN A 164 -11.74 -10.29 -8.66
C ASN A 164 -10.24 -10.56 -8.61
N LEU A 165 -9.64 -10.40 -7.42
CA LEU A 165 -8.22 -10.70 -7.24
C LEU A 165 -7.92 -12.17 -7.48
N LEU A 166 -8.71 -13.06 -6.92
CA LEU A 166 -8.53 -14.50 -7.11
C LEU A 166 -8.59 -14.87 -8.58
N GLY A 167 -9.50 -14.27 -9.33
CA GLY A 167 -9.63 -14.52 -10.76
C GLY A 167 -8.51 -13.95 -11.61
N SER A 168 -7.71 -13.04 -11.07
CA SER A 168 -6.61 -12.43 -11.81
C SER A 168 -5.24 -13.02 -11.50
N PHE A 169 -5.13 -13.91 -10.53
CA PHE A 169 -3.85 -14.54 -10.21
C PHE A 169 -3.63 -15.79 -11.05
N HIS A 170 -2.37 -16.02 -11.41
CA HIS A 170 -1.94 -17.22 -12.11
C HIS A 170 -1.41 -18.23 -11.10
N ALA A 171 -1.65 -19.52 -11.38
CA ALA A 171 -1.15 -20.61 -10.58
C ALA A 171 0.17 -21.15 -11.13
#